data_2fcfa10729265dde5aa25faa9f6a9176
#
_entry.id   2fcfa10729265dde5aa25faa9f6a9176
#
_cell.length_a   1.000
_cell.length_b   1.000
_cell.length_c   1.000
_cell.angle_alpha   90.00
_cell.angle_beta   90.00
_cell.angle_gamma   90.00
#
_symmetry.space_group_name_H-M   'P 1'
#
loop_
_entity.id
_entity.type
_entity.pdbx_description
1 polymer ?
#
loop_
_entity_poly.entity_id
_entity_poly.type
_entity_poly.pdbx_seq_one_letter_code
_entity_poly.pdbx_strand_id
1 'polypeptide(L)'
;MSDLTYNAIGKKIRFNRIIGRGRAVIFAFDHGVEHGPSDFTPETINPRRVIEKVVGEVDAIMMLPGIAKLTWDIWANKVALIVKVTSKTNLRPEQEKLLQSPFGLVEEAVTMGADGVAATVYWGSQYEDKMLEQWISIRNAAETYGLPCLQLAYPRGPSIKNMYDVEIVKYGARAAAESGADLIKTYYTGSAETFKQVVEAASGVPVLMSGGPKRNTDLDFLIDVYNVIRAGGRGVVVGRNVFQHTNPRGMLRAIRAVVYEDRTPEEAVKLIQQ
;
A
#
# COMPACT_ATOMS: atom_id res chain seq x y z
N MET A 1 -22.17 -14.53 -22.52
CA MET A 1 -20.94 -14.67 -21.69
C MET A 1 -19.92 -13.76 -22.34
N SER A 2 -19.42 -12.74 -21.64
CA SER A 2 -18.35 -11.89 -22.19
C SER A 2 -17.12 -12.77 -22.38
N ASP A 3 -16.48 -12.70 -23.56
CA ASP A 3 -15.24 -13.40 -23.87
C ASP A 3 -14.12 -12.89 -22.92
N LEU A 4 -14.01 -13.49 -21.72
CA LEU A 4 -12.95 -13.16 -20.79
C LEU A 4 -11.64 -13.73 -21.34
N THR A 5 -10.70 -12.84 -21.65
CA THR A 5 -9.34 -13.23 -22.02
C THR A 5 -8.60 -13.89 -20.88
N TYR A 6 -7.58 -14.70 -21.15
CA TYR A 6 -6.79 -15.37 -20.10
C TYR A 6 -6.15 -14.40 -19.11
N ASN A 7 -5.65 -13.26 -19.57
CA ASN A 7 -5.11 -12.21 -18.71
C ASN A 7 -6.19 -11.58 -17.81
N ALA A 8 -7.40 -11.34 -18.31
CA ALA A 8 -8.50 -10.83 -17.51
C ALA A 8 -8.92 -11.82 -16.39
N ILE A 9 -8.91 -13.11 -16.68
CA ILE A 9 -9.15 -14.16 -15.68
C ILE A 9 -8.03 -14.17 -14.64
N GLY A 10 -6.77 -14.14 -15.09
CA GLY A 10 -5.60 -14.09 -14.22
C GLY A 10 -5.62 -12.87 -13.30
N LYS A 11 -5.98 -11.71 -13.83
CA LYS A 11 -6.10 -10.46 -13.07
C LYS A 11 -7.17 -10.57 -11.97
N LYS A 12 -8.34 -11.11 -12.27
CA LYS A 12 -9.41 -11.33 -11.27
C LYS A 12 -8.98 -12.29 -10.16
N ILE A 13 -8.31 -13.39 -10.50
CA ILE A 13 -7.82 -14.36 -9.52
C ILE A 13 -6.83 -13.68 -8.57
N ARG A 14 -5.84 -12.97 -9.12
CA ARG A 14 -4.81 -12.28 -8.33
C ARG A 14 -5.39 -11.14 -7.50
N PHE A 15 -6.29 -10.34 -8.08
CA PHE A 15 -6.99 -9.30 -7.35
C PHE A 15 -7.73 -9.85 -6.14
N ASN A 16 -8.43 -11.00 -6.30
CA ASN A 16 -9.14 -11.64 -5.20
C ASN A 16 -8.20 -12.21 -4.11
N ARG A 17 -6.96 -12.57 -4.43
CA ARG A 17 -5.97 -12.95 -3.42
C ARG A 17 -5.53 -11.76 -2.57
N ILE A 18 -5.49 -10.57 -3.16
CA ILE A 18 -5.11 -9.33 -2.46
C ILE A 18 -6.30 -8.77 -1.65
N ILE A 19 -7.52 -8.73 -2.24
CA ILE A 19 -8.68 -8.05 -1.64
C ILE A 19 -9.97 -8.90 -1.70
N GLY A 20 -9.84 -10.21 -1.59
CA GLY A 20 -10.92 -11.18 -1.86
C GLY A 20 -12.17 -11.07 -0.98
N ARG A 21 -12.07 -10.43 0.19
CA ARG A 21 -13.19 -10.13 1.09
C ARG A 21 -13.73 -8.71 0.89
N GLY A 22 -13.36 -8.05 -0.21
CA GLY A 22 -13.69 -6.65 -0.47
C GLY A 22 -12.95 -5.64 0.42
N ARG A 23 -12.07 -6.11 1.31
CA ARG A 23 -11.19 -5.33 2.17
C ARG A 23 -9.80 -5.99 2.20
N ALA A 24 -8.75 -5.25 2.59
CA ALA A 24 -7.39 -5.78 2.70
C ALA A 24 -6.59 -5.15 3.84
N VAL A 25 -5.77 -5.95 4.48
CA VAL A 25 -4.66 -5.52 5.34
C VAL A 25 -3.37 -5.88 4.62
N ILE A 26 -2.70 -4.90 4.04
CA ILE A 26 -1.47 -5.07 3.28
C ILE A 26 -0.29 -4.58 4.12
N PHE A 27 0.72 -5.42 4.28
CA PHE A 27 1.96 -5.01 4.94
C PHE A 27 2.94 -4.42 3.93
N ALA A 28 3.43 -3.20 4.17
CA ALA A 28 4.41 -2.52 3.32
C ALA A 28 5.80 -2.57 3.95
N PHE A 29 6.77 -3.09 3.20
CA PHE A 29 8.16 -3.19 3.63
C PHE A 29 9.12 -2.69 2.54
N ASP A 30 8.98 -1.41 2.17
CA ASP A 30 9.80 -0.67 1.19
C ASP A 30 10.60 0.48 1.82
N HIS A 31 10.53 0.63 3.14
CA HIS A 31 11.04 1.77 3.90
C HIS A 31 12.56 1.89 3.87
N GLY A 32 13.30 0.75 3.77
CA GLY A 32 14.76 0.74 3.79
C GLY A 32 15.40 1.56 2.67
N VAL A 33 14.79 1.59 1.50
CA VAL A 33 15.23 2.44 0.37
C VAL A 33 14.62 3.83 0.49
N GLU A 34 13.29 3.91 0.73
CA GLU A 34 12.55 5.18 0.72
C GLU A 34 13.00 6.16 1.81
N HIS A 35 13.35 5.67 3.00
CA HIS A 35 13.70 6.50 4.16
C HIS A 35 15.12 6.27 4.64
N GLY A 36 15.73 5.16 4.24
CA GLY A 36 17.00 4.70 4.77
C GLY A 36 16.84 3.74 5.95
N PRO A 37 17.94 3.08 6.38
CA PRO A 37 17.90 2.09 7.45
C PRO A 37 17.59 2.67 8.84
N SER A 38 17.54 3.99 8.98
CA SER A 38 17.16 4.68 10.24
C SER A 38 15.72 4.41 10.70
N ASP A 39 14.85 3.93 9.83
CA ASP A 39 13.48 3.51 10.21
C ASP A 39 13.47 2.16 10.96
N PHE A 40 14.60 1.47 11.03
CA PHE A 40 14.72 0.14 11.63
C PHE A 40 15.51 0.14 12.94
N THR A 41 15.14 -0.76 13.82
CA THR A 41 15.91 -1.12 15.03
C THR A 41 16.82 -2.33 14.74
N PRO A 42 17.75 -2.71 15.63
CA PRO A 42 18.53 -3.94 15.50
C PRO A 42 17.66 -5.21 15.29
N GLU A 43 16.43 -5.22 15.82
CA GLU A 43 15.49 -6.34 15.67
C GLU A 43 14.78 -6.33 14.31
N THR A 44 14.55 -5.14 13.73
CA THR A 44 13.76 -4.97 12.50
C THR A 44 14.61 -4.70 11.26
N ILE A 45 15.93 -4.49 11.41
CA ILE A 45 16.86 -4.31 10.29
C ILE A 45 16.98 -5.57 9.42
N ASN A 46 16.76 -6.75 9.99
CA ASN A 46 16.72 -8.00 9.25
C ASN A 46 15.32 -8.25 8.68
N PRO A 47 15.13 -8.18 7.35
CA PRO A 47 13.81 -8.33 6.74
C PRO A 47 13.16 -9.69 7.04
N ARG A 48 13.95 -10.77 7.14
CA ARG A 48 13.42 -12.10 7.44
C ARG A 48 12.67 -12.12 8.78
N ARG A 49 13.27 -11.56 9.83
CA ARG A 49 12.64 -11.48 11.16
C ARG A 49 11.33 -10.70 11.16
N VAL A 50 11.23 -9.67 10.32
CA VAL A 50 10.01 -8.86 10.19
C VAL A 50 8.94 -9.64 9.45
N ILE A 51 9.27 -10.20 8.28
CA ILE A 51 8.31 -10.92 7.43
C ILE A 51 7.76 -12.17 8.16
N GLU A 52 8.59 -12.92 8.90
CA GLU A 52 8.14 -14.06 9.73
C GLU A 52 7.08 -13.68 10.77
N LYS A 53 7.15 -12.46 11.31
CA LYS A 53 6.18 -11.98 12.28
C LYS A 53 4.84 -11.57 11.69
N VAL A 54 4.79 -11.23 10.40
CA VAL A 54 3.59 -10.64 9.77
C VAL A 54 2.87 -11.56 8.80
N VAL A 55 3.55 -12.55 8.24
CA VAL A 55 3.07 -13.36 7.10
C VAL A 55 1.74 -14.08 7.33
N GLY A 56 1.41 -14.43 8.55
CA GLY A 56 0.14 -15.12 8.90
C GLY A 56 -1.02 -14.17 9.22
N GLU A 57 -0.76 -12.87 9.27
CA GLU A 57 -1.72 -11.88 9.78
C GLU A 57 -2.12 -10.83 8.73
N VAL A 58 -1.67 -10.97 7.49
CA VAL A 58 -1.93 -10.02 6.40
C VAL A 58 -2.44 -10.73 5.15
N ASP A 59 -3.15 -9.99 4.30
CA ASP A 59 -3.67 -10.54 3.04
C ASP A 59 -2.62 -10.45 1.92
N ALA A 60 -1.79 -9.42 1.96
CA ALA A 60 -0.68 -9.25 1.03
C ALA A 60 0.53 -8.58 1.70
N ILE A 61 1.70 -8.81 1.12
CA ILE A 61 2.93 -8.09 1.47
C ILE A 61 3.40 -7.32 0.25
N MET A 62 3.64 -6.01 0.40
CA MET A 62 4.22 -5.16 -0.62
C MET A 62 5.71 -4.93 -0.31
N MET A 63 6.58 -5.39 -1.21
CA MET A 63 8.04 -5.32 -1.07
C MET A 63 8.72 -4.91 -2.37
N LEU A 64 9.95 -4.42 -2.28
CA LEU A 64 10.85 -4.27 -3.42
C LEU A 64 11.40 -5.64 -3.86
N PRO A 65 11.77 -5.82 -5.15
CA PRO A 65 12.20 -7.11 -5.70
C PRO A 65 13.31 -7.80 -4.90
N GLY A 66 14.32 -7.05 -4.47
CA GLY A 66 15.45 -7.59 -3.70
C GLY A 66 15.01 -8.20 -2.35
N ILE A 67 14.10 -7.54 -1.64
CA ILE A 67 13.57 -8.06 -0.36
C ILE A 67 12.65 -9.26 -0.60
N ALA A 68 11.81 -9.21 -1.61
CA ALA A 68 10.95 -10.34 -1.98
C ALA A 68 11.81 -11.59 -2.27
N LYS A 69 12.89 -11.44 -3.04
CA LYS A 69 13.85 -12.51 -3.34
C LYS A 69 14.54 -13.04 -2.09
N LEU A 70 14.97 -12.18 -1.16
CA LEU A 70 15.69 -12.59 0.05
C LEU A 70 14.81 -13.30 1.08
N THR A 71 13.49 -13.20 0.96
CA THR A 71 12.53 -13.71 1.95
C THR A 71 11.50 -14.67 1.35
N TRP A 72 11.74 -15.17 0.13
CA TRP A 72 10.78 -15.95 -0.65
C TRP A 72 10.24 -17.19 0.08
N ASP A 73 11.09 -17.91 0.79
CA ASP A 73 10.75 -19.13 1.54
C ASP A 73 9.84 -18.84 2.75
N ILE A 74 9.73 -17.60 3.18
CA ILE A 74 8.88 -17.19 4.30
C ILE A 74 7.47 -16.89 3.83
N TRP A 75 7.32 -16.12 2.75
CA TRP A 75 6.01 -15.63 2.28
C TRP A 75 5.36 -16.51 1.21
N ALA A 76 6.15 -17.25 0.42
CA ALA A 76 5.63 -18.03 -0.71
C ALA A 76 4.55 -19.01 -0.26
N ASN A 77 3.45 -19.09 -1.01
CA ASN A 77 2.27 -19.90 -0.76
C ASN A 77 1.50 -19.60 0.54
N LYS A 78 1.86 -18.54 1.27
CA LYS A 78 1.20 -18.18 2.54
C LYS A 78 0.46 -16.85 2.45
N VAL A 79 0.91 -15.94 1.59
CA VAL A 79 0.36 -14.58 1.49
C VAL A 79 0.55 -14.07 0.06
N ALA A 80 -0.34 -13.20 -0.43
CA ALA A 80 -0.19 -12.57 -1.72
C ALA A 80 1.04 -11.64 -1.75
N LEU A 81 1.77 -11.63 -2.85
CA LEU A 81 2.91 -10.75 -3.07
C LEU A 81 2.55 -9.60 -4.01
N ILE A 82 2.79 -8.37 -3.58
CA ILE A 82 2.78 -7.17 -4.42
C ILE A 82 4.22 -6.68 -4.55
N VAL A 83 4.76 -6.71 -5.77
CA VAL A 83 6.11 -6.20 -6.03
C VAL A 83 6.02 -4.71 -6.35
N LYS A 84 6.64 -3.87 -5.51
CA LYS A 84 6.77 -2.44 -5.80
C LYS A 84 7.94 -2.24 -6.75
N VAL A 85 7.64 -1.77 -7.97
CA VAL A 85 8.61 -1.65 -9.08
C VAL A 85 9.20 -0.25 -9.24
N THR A 86 8.77 0.72 -8.44
CA THR A 86 9.38 2.06 -8.36
C THR A 86 9.83 2.37 -6.94
N SER A 87 10.91 3.13 -6.80
CA SER A 87 11.38 3.63 -5.50
C SER A 87 12.30 4.84 -5.67
N LYS A 88 12.74 5.39 -4.55
CA LYS A 88 13.73 6.46 -4.48
C LYS A 88 14.56 6.34 -3.22
N THR A 89 15.68 7.05 -3.13
CA THR A 89 16.44 7.22 -1.88
C THR A 89 16.32 8.65 -1.37
N ASN A 90 16.51 8.84 -0.08
CA ASN A 90 16.66 10.17 0.53
C ASN A 90 18.11 10.70 0.41
N LEU A 91 19.01 9.98 -0.25
CA LEU A 91 20.37 10.43 -0.57
C LEU A 91 20.41 11.42 -1.74
N ARG A 92 19.32 11.53 -2.49
CA ARG A 92 19.19 12.48 -3.60
C ARG A 92 19.17 13.93 -3.11
N PRO A 93 19.59 14.87 -3.96
CA PRO A 93 19.36 16.29 -3.73
C PRO A 93 17.88 16.58 -3.40
N GLU A 94 17.64 17.59 -2.55
CA GLU A 94 16.28 17.90 -2.05
C GLU A 94 15.28 18.08 -3.19
N GLN A 95 15.70 18.76 -4.28
CA GLN A 95 14.86 19.02 -5.46
C GLN A 95 14.42 17.74 -6.17
N GLU A 96 15.18 16.65 -6.04
CA GLU A 96 14.91 15.37 -6.71
C GLU A 96 14.17 14.36 -5.83
N LYS A 97 13.93 14.66 -4.56
CA LYS A 97 13.25 13.74 -3.63
C LYS A 97 11.81 13.42 -4.00
N LEU A 98 11.21 14.22 -4.89
CA LEU A 98 9.85 13.99 -5.40
C LEU A 98 9.83 13.28 -6.76
N LEU A 99 10.88 12.56 -7.10
CA LEU A 99 10.97 11.68 -8.26
C LEU A 99 11.11 10.22 -7.80
N GLN A 100 10.23 9.37 -8.28
CA GLN A 100 10.38 7.91 -8.20
C GLN A 100 11.09 7.42 -9.46
N SER A 101 11.92 6.41 -9.31
CA SER A 101 12.64 5.78 -10.43
C SER A 101 12.26 4.31 -10.55
N PRO A 102 12.46 3.68 -11.71
CA PRO A 102 12.36 2.24 -11.84
C PRO A 102 13.28 1.53 -10.84
N PHE A 103 12.76 0.52 -10.16
CA PHE A 103 13.46 -0.29 -9.17
C PHE A 103 13.29 -1.79 -9.41
N GLY A 104 12.45 -2.15 -10.36
CA GLY A 104 12.18 -3.49 -10.84
C GLY A 104 11.30 -3.42 -12.08
N LEU A 105 11.09 -4.57 -12.69
CA LEU A 105 10.26 -4.75 -13.88
C LEU A 105 9.01 -5.55 -13.54
N VAL A 106 7.96 -5.36 -14.31
CA VAL A 106 6.73 -6.16 -14.19
C VAL A 106 7.02 -7.63 -14.52
N GLU A 107 7.88 -7.89 -15.49
CA GLU A 107 8.33 -9.23 -15.90
C GLU A 107 9.05 -9.95 -14.75
N GLU A 108 9.87 -9.25 -13.98
CA GLU A 108 10.50 -9.81 -12.78
C GLU A 108 9.46 -10.19 -11.72
N ALA A 109 8.44 -9.35 -11.54
CA ALA A 109 7.35 -9.65 -10.61
C ALA A 109 6.56 -10.90 -11.05
N VAL A 110 6.29 -11.04 -12.36
CA VAL A 110 5.65 -12.25 -12.93
C VAL A 110 6.47 -13.49 -12.65
N THR A 111 7.79 -13.44 -12.91
CA THR A 111 8.68 -14.59 -12.70
C THR A 111 8.84 -14.97 -11.23
N MET A 112 8.64 -14.03 -10.31
CA MET A 112 8.56 -14.29 -8.87
C MET A 112 7.23 -14.86 -8.40
N GLY A 113 6.23 -14.96 -9.29
CA GLY A 113 4.87 -15.39 -8.91
C GLY A 113 4.07 -14.35 -8.15
N ALA A 114 4.33 -13.06 -8.39
CA ALA A 114 3.60 -11.98 -7.74
C ALA A 114 2.10 -11.99 -8.09
N ASP A 115 1.28 -11.57 -7.13
CA ASP A 115 -0.16 -11.38 -7.29
C ASP A 115 -0.52 -9.94 -7.72
N GLY A 116 0.43 -9.02 -7.69
CA GLY A 116 0.25 -7.64 -8.14
C GLY A 116 1.56 -6.88 -8.21
N VAL A 117 1.49 -5.70 -8.82
CA VAL A 117 2.58 -4.74 -8.84
C VAL A 117 2.15 -3.41 -8.23
N ALA A 118 3.10 -2.66 -7.70
CA ALA A 118 2.84 -1.34 -7.15
C ALA A 118 3.84 -0.32 -7.68
N ALA A 119 3.37 0.91 -7.89
CA ALA A 119 4.22 2.04 -8.23
C ALA A 119 3.71 3.31 -7.55
N THR A 120 4.63 4.23 -7.25
CA THR A 120 4.30 5.52 -6.64
C THR A 120 4.23 6.61 -7.70
N VAL A 121 3.18 7.41 -7.64
CA VAL A 121 3.07 8.69 -8.35
C VAL A 121 2.91 9.81 -7.33
N TYR A 122 3.82 10.79 -7.38
CA TYR A 122 3.68 12.04 -6.60
C TYR A 122 2.92 13.06 -7.44
N TRP A 123 1.60 13.11 -7.25
CA TRP A 123 0.73 14.07 -7.92
C TRP A 123 1.04 15.51 -7.45
N GLY A 124 1.31 16.39 -8.40
CA GLY A 124 1.75 17.77 -8.14
C GLY A 124 3.27 17.94 -8.02
N SER A 125 4.06 16.88 -8.21
CA SER A 125 5.51 16.97 -8.31
C SER A 125 5.95 17.66 -9.60
N GLN A 126 7.09 18.34 -9.57
CA GLN A 126 7.75 18.84 -10.78
C GLN A 126 8.21 17.72 -11.73
N TYR A 127 8.14 16.48 -11.31
CA TYR A 127 8.47 15.28 -12.09
C TYR A 127 7.25 14.38 -12.34
N GLU A 128 6.04 14.94 -12.21
CA GLU A 128 4.79 14.19 -12.38
C GLU A 128 4.73 13.49 -13.73
N ASP A 129 5.06 14.19 -14.82
CA ASP A 129 5.04 13.65 -16.18
C ASP A 129 5.90 12.39 -16.31
N LYS A 130 7.13 12.41 -15.78
CA LYS A 130 8.04 11.25 -15.80
C LYS A 130 7.48 10.05 -15.03
N MET A 131 6.87 10.31 -13.88
CA MET A 131 6.25 9.25 -13.07
C MET A 131 4.98 8.72 -13.72
N LEU A 132 4.24 9.56 -14.43
CA LEU A 132 3.06 9.16 -15.18
C LEU A 132 3.44 8.30 -16.40
N GLU A 133 4.48 8.64 -17.14
CA GLU A 133 5.03 7.80 -18.20
C GLU A 133 5.44 6.41 -17.69
N GLN A 134 6.15 6.35 -16.54
CA GLN A 134 6.49 5.09 -15.89
C GLN A 134 5.25 4.31 -15.48
N TRP A 135 4.27 4.98 -14.86
CA TRP A 135 3.03 4.36 -14.45
C TRP A 135 2.26 3.74 -15.62
N ILE A 136 2.12 4.46 -16.73
CA ILE A 136 1.45 3.97 -17.94
C ILE A 136 2.17 2.73 -18.48
N SER A 137 3.51 2.75 -18.54
CA SER A 137 4.31 1.60 -18.97
C SER A 137 4.10 0.38 -18.05
N ILE A 138 4.18 0.58 -16.73
CA ILE A 138 3.97 -0.48 -15.72
C ILE A 138 2.55 -1.06 -15.85
N ARG A 139 1.53 -0.21 -15.91
CA ARG A 139 0.14 -0.63 -16.05
C ARG A 139 -0.09 -1.46 -17.32
N ASN A 140 0.45 -1.02 -18.45
CA ASN A 140 0.30 -1.73 -19.74
C ASN A 140 0.99 -3.10 -19.68
N ALA A 141 2.20 -3.18 -19.15
CA ALA A 141 2.87 -4.47 -18.97
C ALA A 141 2.09 -5.38 -18.01
N ALA A 142 1.62 -4.84 -16.88
CA ALA A 142 0.84 -5.59 -15.89
C ALA A 142 -0.48 -6.13 -16.48
N GLU A 143 -1.17 -5.34 -17.31
CA GLU A 143 -2.37 -5.77 -18.01
C GLU A 143 -2.10 -6.97 -18.95
N THR A 144 -0.98 -6.94 -19.66
CA THR A 144 -0.56 -8.04 -20.53
C THR A 144 -0.40 -9.35 -19.77
N TYR A 145 0.11 -9.31 -18.54
CA TYR A 145 0.33 -10.48 -17.69
C TYR A 145 -0.83 -10.78 -16.73
N GLY A 146 -1.89 -9.98 -16.75
CA GLY A 146 -3.01 -10.12 -15.83
C GLY A 146 -2.64 -9.89 -14.38
N LEU A 147 -1.82 -8.87 -14.11
CA LEU A 147 -1.48 -8.40 -12.77
C LEU A 147 -2.30 -7.16 -12.41
N PRO A 148 -2.97 -7.10 -11.26
CA PRO A 148 -3.53 -5.86 -10.75
C PRO A 148 -2.43 -4.87 -10.33
N CYS A 149 -2.70 -3.58 -10.52
CA CYS A 149 -1.80 -2.48 -10.22
C CYS A 149 -2.29 -1.66 -9.02
N LEU A 150 -1.46 -1.60 -7.98
CA LEU A 150 -1.64 -0.70 -6.85
C LEU A 150 -0.89 0.61 -7.10
N GLN A 151 -1.60 1.72 -7.26
CA GLN A 151 -0.95 3.03 -7.29
C GLN A 151 -0.83 3.62 -5.88
N LEU A 152 0.40 3.95 -5.46
CA LEU A 152 0.64 4.79 -4.30
C LEU A 152 0.48 6.25 -4.77
N ALA A 153 -0.75 6.74 -4.69
CA ALA A 153 -1.15 8.06 -5.16
C ALA A 153 -0.93 9.09 -4.05
N TYR A 154 0.23 9.73 -4.07
CA TYR A 154 0.61 10.68 -3.04
C TYR A 154 0.68 12.10 -3.58
N PRO A 155 -0.26 12.98 -3.19
CA PRO A 155 -0.14 14.40 -3.51
C PRO A 155 1.07 15.00 -2.80
N ARG A 156 2.11 15.31 -3.57
CA ARG A 156 3.36 15.94 -3.09
C ARG A 156 3.96 16.78 -4.19
N GLY A 157 4.18 18.05 -3.91
CA GLY A 157 4.80 18.95 -4.88
C GLY A 157 5.01 20.34 -4.33
N PRO A 158 5.72 21.20 -5.08
CA PRO A 158 6.05 22.57 -4.62
C PRO A 158 4.84 23.43 -4.31
N SER A 159 3.71 23.20 -5.01
CA SER A 159 2.46 23.94 -4.83
C SER A 159 1.55 23.36 -3.75
N ILE A 160 1.90 22.19 -3.16
CA ILE A 160 1.06 21.51 -2.17
C ILE A 160 1.50 21.91 -0.77
N LYS A 161 0.72 22.77 -0.13
CA LYS A 161 0.99 23.25 1.24
C LYS A 161 0.64 22.21 2.31
N ASN A 162 -0.43 21.44 2.10
CA ASN A 162 -0.87 20.39 3.01
C ASN A 162 -1.23 19.14 2.21
N MET A 163 -0.39 18.10 2.27
CA MET A 163 -0.60 16.85 1.55
C MET A 163 -1.75 15.98 2.13
N TYR A 164 -2.30 16.35 3.29
CA TYR A 164 -3.44 15.68 3.92
C TYR A 164 -4.76 16.41 3.70
N ASP A 165 -4.73 17.55 3.00
CA ASP A 165 -5.93 18.32 2.67
C ASP A 165 -6.89 17.47 1.82
N VAL A 166 -8.19 17.49 2.16
CA VAL A 166 -9.19 16.65 1.52
C VAL A 166 -9.30 16.91 0.01
N GLU A 167 -9.26 18.18 -0.42
CA GLU A 167 -9.36 18.53 -1.83
C GLU A 167 -8.15 18.01 -2.63
N ILE A 168 -6.98 18.03 -2.02
CA ILE A 168 -5.74 17.58 -2.63
C ILE A 168 -5.69 16.05 -2.67
N VAL A 169 -6.06 15.35 -1.58
CA VAL A 169 -6.05 13.89 -1.53
C VAL A 169 -7.12 13.29 -2.45
N LYS A 170 -8.32 13.86 -2.49
CA LYS A 170 -9.37 13.38 -3.40
C LYS A 170 -9.00 13.60 -4.87
N TYR A 171 -8.31 14.71 -5.18
CA TYR A 171 -7.79 14.94 -6.53
C TYR A 171 -6.79 13.84 -6.93
N GLY A 172 -5.81 13.53 -6.07
CA GLY A 172 -4.86 12.44 -6.32
C GLY A 172 -5.52 11.08 -6.47
N ALA A 173 -6.55 10.77 -5.66
CA ALA A 173 -7.32 9.53 -5.79
C ALA A 173 -8.08 9.46 -7.12
N ARG A 174 -8.67 10.57 -7.57
CA ARG A 174 -9.35 10.66 -8.87
C ARG A 174 -8.37 10.48 -10.03
N ALA A 175 -7.24 11.15 -10.01
CA ALA A 175 -6.20 11.04 -11.02
C ALA A 175 -5.65 9.59 -11.10
N ALA A 176 -5.47 8.93 -9.96
CA ALA A 176 -5.08 7.53 -9.92
C ALA A 176 -6.12 6.61 -10.57
N ALA A 177 -7.40 6.81 -10.28
CA ALA A 177 -8.48 6.05 -10.90
C ALA A 177 -8.54 6.26 -12.41
N GLU A 178 -8.47 7.51 -12.87
CA GLU A 178 -8.50 7.83 -14.31
C GLU A 178 -7.25 7.36 -15.05
N SER A 179 -6.10 7.27 -14.37
CA SER A 179 -4.88 6.69 -14.94
C SER A 179 -4.86 5.15 -14.91
N GLY A 180 -5.95 4.50 -14.47
CA GLY A 180 -6.17 3.07 -14.57
C GLY A 180 -5.58 2.24 -13.43
N ALA A 181 -5.52 2.77 -12.22
CA ALA A 181 -5.19 1.99 -11.04
C ALA A 181 -6.30 0.98 -10.71
N ASP A 182 -5.94 -0.25 -10.35
CA ASP A 182 -6.88 -1.26 -9.84
C ASP A 182 -7.11 -1.13 -8.33
N LEU A 183 -6.12 -0.60 -7.63
CA LEU A 183 -6.11 -0.31 -6.20
C LEU A 183 -5.40 1.02 -5.98
N ILE A 184 -5.88 1.82 -5.03
CA ILE A 184 -5.28 3.11 -4.68
C ILE A 184 -4.86 3.09 -3.22
N LYS A 185 -3.60 3.43 -2.95
CA LYS A 185 -3.09 3.75 -1.61
C LYS A 185 -2.88 5.25 -1.53
N THR A 186 -3.54 5.91 -0.56
CA THR A 186 -3.37 7.36 -0.38
C THR A 186 -3.42 7.77 1.09
N TYR A 187 -3.29 9.06 1.37
CA TYR A 187 -3.29 9.58 2.73
C TYR A 187 -4.68 9.59 3.35
N TYR A 188 -4.72 9.39 4.68
CA TYR A 188 -5.90 9.65 5.48
C TYR A 188 -6.05 11.16 5.71
N THR A 189 -7.28 11.66 5.61
CA THR A 189 -7.60 13.10 5.65
C THR A 189 -8.11 13.59 7.01
N GLY A 190 -7.97 12.76 8.05
CA GLY A 190 -8.23 13.14 9.45
C GLY A 190 -9.62 12.81 9.99
N SER A 191 -10.62 12.56 9.15
CA SER A 191 -11.95 12.11 9.60
C SER A 191 -12.61 11.15 8.61
N ALA A 192 -13.66 10.45 9.05
CA ALA A 192 -14.45 9.58 8.17
C ALA A 192 -15.18 10.40 7.09
N GLU A 193 -15.69 11.59 7.43
CA GLU A 193 -16.42 12.48 6.54
C GLU A 193 -15.54 12.97 5.38
N THR A 194 -14.31 13.39 5.69
CA THR A 194 -13.37 13.86 4.67
C THR A 194 -12.83 12.70 3.84
N PHE A 195 -12.54 11.53 4.46
CA PHE A 195 -12.04 10.38 3.71
C PHE A 195 -13.13 9.75 2.82
N LYS A 196 -14.42 9.86 3.18
CA LYS A 196 -15.53 9.46 2.33
C LYS A 196 -15.49 10.17 0.97
N GLN A 197 -15.18 11.46 0.95
CA GLN A 197 -15.03 12.23 -0.29
C GLN A 197 -13.89 11.69 -1.17
N VAL A 198 -12.80 11.22 -0.55
CA VAL A 198 -11.68 10.60 -1.27
C VAL A 198 -12.12 9.27 -1.92
N VAL A 199 -12.88 8.45 -1.17
CA VAL A 199 -13.43 7.19 -1.69
C VAL A 199 -14.40 7.43 -2.85
N GLU A 200 -15.29 8.40 -2.73
CA GLU A 200 -16.24 8.78 -3.78
C GLU A 200 -15.52 9.30 -5.04
N ALA A 201 -14.48 10.13 -4.86
CA ALA A 201 -13.66 10.64 -5.97
C ALA A 201 -12.95 9.52 -6.77
N ALA A 202 -12.59 8.42 -6.11
CA ALA A 202 -11.96 7.26 -6.75
C ALA A 202 -12.91 6.45 -7.66
N SER A 203 -14.21 6.82 -7.74
CA SER A 203 -15.17 6.30 -8.72
C SER A 203 -15.27 4.76 -8.75
N GLY A 204 -15.25 4.13 -7.58
CA GLY A 204 -15.38 2.67 -7.41
C GLY A 204 -14.05 1.91 -7.37
N VAL A 205 -12.93 2.53 -7.67
CA VAL A 205 -11.61 1.91 -7.44
C VAL A 205 -11.37 1.80 -5.93
N PRO A 206 -11.01 0.62 -5.40
CA PRO A 206 -10.78 0.44 -3.97
C PRO A 206 -9.67 1.36 -3.43
N VAL A 207 -10.00 2.13 -2.40
CA VAL A 207 -9.04 3.02 -1.72
C VAL A 207 -8.61 2.40 -0.40
N LEU A 208 -7.30 2.32 -0.20
CA LEU A 208 -6.63 1.84 1.01
C LEU A 208 -5.87 3.00 1.66
N MET A 209 -5.99 3.11 2.97
CA MET A 209 -5.25 4.11 3.74
C MET A 209 -3.75 3.78 3.78
N SER A 210 -2.91 4.77 3.56
CA SER A 210 -1.49 4.70 3.92
C SER A 210 -1.33 4.76 5.44
N GLY A 211 -0.61 3.80 6.03
CA GLY A 211 -0.38 3.78 7.47
C GLY A 211 0.43 4.97 8.03
N GLY A 212 1.10 5.73 7.18
CA GLY A 212 1.83 6.92 7.60
C GLY A 212 2.99 6.66 8.56
N PRO A 213 3.48 7.71 9.26
CA PRO A 213 4.39 7.57 10.39
C PRO A 213 3.74 6.78 11.53
N LYS A 214 4.57 6.22 12.42
CA LYS A 214 4.05 5.60 13.65
C LYS A 214 3.27 6.65 14.46
N ARG A 215 2.04 6.29 14.87
CA ARG A 215 1.19 7.14 15.68
C ARG A 215 1.65 7.12 17.15
N ASN A 216 1.26 8.12 17.91
CA ASN A 216 1.64 8.25 19.32
C ASN A 216 1.10 7.09 20.16
N THR A 217 -0.14 6.68 19.91
CA THR A 217 -0.76 5.53 20.58
C THR A 217 -1.31 4.55 19.55
N ASP A 218 -1.43 3.28 19.95
CA ASP A 218 -2.05 2.25 19.12
C ASP A 218 -3.53 2.54 18.87
N LEU A 219 -4.19 3.10 19.90
CA LEU A 219 -5.60 3.50 19.80
C LEU A 219 -5.81 4.57 18.73
N ASP A 220 -4.96 5.59 18.65
CA ASP A 220 -5.05 6.63 17.61
C ASP A 220 -4.98 6.03 16.21
N PHE A 221 -4.07 5.06 16.00
CA PHE A 221 -3.96 4.40 14.71
C PHE A 221 -5.19 3.54 14.39
N LEU A 222 -5.73 2.81 15.37
CA LEU A 222 -6.94 2.01 15.18
C LEU A 222 -8.19 2.87 14.94
N ILE A 223 -8.26 4.07 15.53
CA ILE A 223 -9.30 5.07 15.21
C ILE A 223 -9.19 5.51 13.74
N ASP A 224 -7.99 5.80 13.24
CA ASP A 224 -7.79 6.14 11.83
C ASP A 224 -8.28 4.99 10.92
N VAL A 225 -7.91 3.73 11.23
CA VAL A 225 -8.36 2.54 10.49
C VAL A 225 -9.88 2.42 10.52
N TYR A 226 -10.49 2.57 11.69
CA TYR A 226 -11.94 2.49 11.87
C TYR A 226 -12.67 3.54 11.02
N ASN A 227 -12.21 4.79 11.08
CA ASN A 227 -12.79 5.89 10.31
C ASN A 227 -12.68 5.64 8.79
N VAL A 228 -11.55 5.07 8.32
CA VAL A 228 -11.38 4.69 6.92
C VAL A 228 -12.40 3.64 6.50
N ILE A 229 -12.64 2.60 7.31
CA ILE A 229 -13.63 1.57 7.01
C ILE A 229 -15.04 2.16 7.02
N ARG A 230 -15.37 3.02 7.99
CA ARG A 230 -16.67 3.73 8.06
C ARG A 230 -16.89 4.67 6.87
N ALA A 231 -15.83 5.24 6.32
CA ALA A 231 -15.88 6.07 5.11
C ALA A 231 -16.07 5.28 3.80
N GLY A 232 -16.08 3.94 3.85
CA GLY A 232 -16.16 3.09 2.67
C GLY A 232 -14.78 2.72 2.07
N GLY A 233 -13.69 3.09 2.73
CA GLY A 233 -12.35 2.62 2.40
C GLY A 233 -12.24 1.09 2.52
N ARG A 234 -11.31 0.50 1.80
CA ARG A 234 -11.17 -0.95 1.68
C ARG A 234 -10.04 -1.55 2.50
N GLY A 235 -9.54 -0.81 3.49
CA GLY A 235 -8.51 -1.28 4.40
C GLY A 235 -7.28 -0.41 4.42
N VAL A 236 -6.13 -1.01 4.71
CA VAL A 236 -4.88 -0.28 4.98
C VAL A 236 -3.68 -0.92 4.29
N VAL A 237 -2.70 -0.08 3.93
CA VAL A 237 -1.36 -0.51 3.55
C VAL A 237 -0.39 0.06 4.58
N VAL A 238 0.00 -0.76 5.55
CA VAL A 238 0.69 -0.35 6.77
C VAL A 238 2.12 -0.89 6.84
N GLY A 239 3.05 -0.07 7.32
CA GLY A 239 4.44 -0.44 7.58
C GLY A 239 4.85 -0.12 9.01
N ARG A 240 5.25 1.13 9.29
CA ARG A 240 5.86 1.59 10.57
C ARG A 240 5.01 1.33 11.81
N ASN A 241 3.69 1.50 11.73
CA ASN A 241 2.79 1.19 12.84
C ASN A 241 2.79 -0.30 13.21
N VAL A 242 3.32 -1.18 12.33
CA VAL A 242 3.46 -2.61 12.58
C VAL A 242 4.90 -2.98 12.91
N PHE A 243 5.87 -2.75 11.99
CA PHE A 243 7.23 -3.26 12.22
C PHE A 243 8.01 -2.50 13.29
N GLN A 244 7.62 -1.26 13.63
CA GLN A 244 8.17 -0.52 14.78
C GLN A 244 7.39 -0.77 16.09
N HIS A 245 6.38 -1.63 16.04
CA HIS A 245 5.63 -2.01 17.23
C HIS A 245 6.34 -3.14 17.98
N THR A 246 6.26 -3.14 19.33
CA THR A 246 6.86 -4.20 20.16
C THR A 246 6.20 -5.56 19.94
N ASN A 247 4.89 -5.57 19.64
CA ASN A 247 4.12 -6.76 19.28
C ASN A 247 3.49 -6.59 17.88
N PRO A 248 4.21 -6.81 16.76
CA PRO A 248 3.68 -6.64 15.40
C PRO A 248 2.46 -7.53 15.10
N ARG A 249 2.45 -8.77 15.59
CA ARG A 249 1.31 -9.69 15.42
C ARG A 249 0.06 -9.19 16.12
N GLY A 250 0.18 -8.80 17.37
CA GLY A 250 -0.94 -8.26 18.12
C GLY A 250 -1.52 -7.02 17.45
N MET A 251 -0.66 -6.12 16.96
CA MET A 251 -1.10 -4.94 16.21
C MET A 251 -1.84 -5.31 14.93
N LEU A 252 -1.36 -6.29 14.17
CA LEU A 252 -2.06 -6.77 12.97
C LEU A 252 -3.41 -7.42 13.30
N ARG A 253 -3.50 -8.22 14.37
CA ARG A 253 -4.78 -8.78 14.83
C ARG A 253 -5.78 -7.68 15.18
N ALA A 254 -5.34 -6.63 15.88
CA ALA A 254 -6.17 -5.48 16.20
C ALA A 254 -6.66 -4.76 14.93
N ILE A 255 -5.77 -4.51 13.96
CA ILE A 255 -6.13 -3.93 12.66
C ILE A 255 -7.16 -4.83 11.94
N ARG A 256 -6.94 -6.14 11.90
CA ARG A 256 -7.87 -7.09 11.27
C ARG A 256 -9.24 -7.11 11.91
N ALA A 257 -9.30 -7.03 13.24
CA ALA A 257 -10.55 -6.96 13.99
C ALA A 257 -11.38 -5.72 13.60
N VAL A 258 -10.73 -4.57 13.43
CA VAL A 258 -11.38 -3.36 12.91
C VAL A 258 -11.79 -3.53 11.44
N VAL A 259 -10.91 -4.07 10.60
CA VAL A 259 -11.14 -4.15 9.15
C VAL A 259 -12.21 -5.19 8.79
N TYR A 260 -12.25 -6.34 9.46
CA TYR A 260 -13.09 -7.48 9.06
C TYR A 260 -14.24 -7.82 10.01
N GLU A 261 -14.08 -7.50 11.30
CA GLU A 261 -15.05 -7.87 12.34
C GLU A 261 -15.87 -6.67 12.82
N ASP A 262 -15.65 -5.50 12.23
CA ASP A 262 -16.29 -4.22 12.57
C ASP A 262 -16.19 -3.86 14.09
N ARG A 263 -15.12 -4.35 14.77
CA ARG A 263 -14.85 -4.02 16.18
C ARG A 263 -14.48 -2.56 16.33
N THR A 264 -14.86 -2.00 17.47
CA THR A 264 -14.44 -0.64 17.82
C THR A 264 -12.92 -0.59 18.10
N PRO A 265 -12.28 0.57 17.97
CA PRO A 265 -10.86 0.72 18.30
C PRO A 265 -10.54 0.31 19.75
N GLU A 266 -11.43 0.60 20.71
CA GLU A 266 -11.28 0.28 22.13
C GLU A 266 -11.40 -1.23 22.41
N GLU A 267 -12.14 -1.96 21.61
CA GLU A 267 -12.19 -3.43 21.66
C GLU A 267 -10.95 -4.04 21.00
N ALA A 268 -10.58 -3.51 19.84
CA ALA A 268 -9.47 -4.03 19.05
C ALA A 268 -8.11 -3.84 19.73
N VAL A 269 -7.86 -2.69 20.40
CA VAL A 269 -6.60 -2.43 21.09
C VAL A 269 -6.28 -3.47 22.16
N LYS A 270 -7.29 -4.08 22.77
CA LYS A 270 -7.11 -5.14 23.78
C LYS A 270 -6.51 -6.43 23.20
N LEU A 271 -6.65 -6.65 21.88
CA LEU A 271 -6.09 -7.83 21.21
C LEU A 271 -4.57 -7.74 21.02
N ILE A 272 -3.98 -6.56 21.18
CA ILE A 272 -2.52 -6.38 21.04
C ILE A 272 -1.74 -7.13 22.13
N GLN A 273 -2.32 -7.26 23.29
CA GLN A 273 -1.68 -7.89 24.46
C GLN A 273 -1.93 -9.42 24.56
N GLN A 274 -2.78 -9.94 23.71
CA GLN A 274 -3.09 -11.37 23.59
C GLN A 274 -2.16 -12.04 22.56
#